data_13690402724c5da01fbee0fbe5b4f6b5
#
_entry.id   13690402724c5da01fbee0fbe5b4f6b5
#
_cell.length_a   1.000
_cell.length_b   1.000
_cell.length_c   1.000
_cell.angle_alpha   90.00
_cell.angle_beta   90.00
_cell.angle_gamma   90.00
#
_symmetry.space_group_name_H-M   'P 1'
#
loop_
_entity.id
_entity.type
_entity.pdbx_description
1 polymer ?
#
loop_
_entity_poly.entity_id
_entity_poly.type
_entity_poly.pdbx_seq_one_letter_code
_entity_poly.pdbx_strand_id
1 'polypeptide(L)'
;MANIPDAAVPDTGTIAGRLDRLPITRTHRRATVAVGLGLFFDFYEVFLTGVLSSVLVEEFSLTKAELPPLLASTFVGMFFGALLLGRLADRFGRRGAFLLNLGLYSLFSLLGAFSGSALMLLVTRFFAGIGLGAEPPLADTYLTDLLPARKRGRFIAWAYTLAFCGFPVVGFLARGLTEHEILGIAGWRWLFVLGALGAGAVFLLRRGLPESPRWLESVGRTEEAEHLVAGLEAEARGGVDENPAPPRGTTRKRAAAPVRELFGPALRRRTWMMVVFQILQTLGYYGFGTLVPLVLAAKGYAVSQSLLFAALTYLGYPVGSALSLPLVERVERKYLVVGSVLAMAVFGIAFGYSGSMALILVFGFLYTATSNVFSNAYHIYQAEIFPTALRSTASSGTYSLSRLASGAMPFVLVPLLNSSGPTTLFLVVAAALVVVAVDIAVLGPRTTGRRLESVNDEVAQPLR
;
A
#
# COMPACT_ATOMS: atom_id res chain seq x y z
N MET A 1 -48.19 18.63 2.08
CA MET A 1 -47.52 17.62 2.94
C MET A 1 -46.91 16.59 2.00
N ALA A 2 -45.61 16.73 1.69
CA ALA A 2 -44.87 15.80 0.84
C ALA A 2 -44.47 14.59 1.70
N ASN A 3 -44.88 13.41 1.24
CA ASN A 3 -44.51 12.12 1.83
C ASN A 3 -42.98 11.99 1.82
N ILE A 4 -42.31 12.13 2.98
CA ILE A 4 -40.95 11.74 3.17
C ILE A 4 -40.97 10.20 3.13
N PRO A 5 -40.27 9.53 2.19
CA PRO A 5 -40.22 8.09 2.19
C PRO A 5 -39.58 7.62 3.50
N ASP A 6 -40.24 6.71 4.19
CA ASP A 6 -39.80 6.03 5.39
C ASP A 6 -38.32 5.69 5.26
N ALA A 7 -37.50 6.25 6.16
CA ALA A 7 -36.14 5.83 6.34
C ALA A 7 -36.20 4.34 6.75
N ALA A 8 -35.80 3.46 5.84
CA ALA A 8 -35.80 2.03 6.07
C ALA A 8 -35.15 1.75 7.43
N VAL A 9 -35.93 1.22 8.36
CA VAL A 9 -35.47 0.75 9.67
C VAL A 9 -34.27 -0.17 9.41
N PRO A 10 -33.13 0.05 10.08
CA PRO A 10 -31.97 -0.82 9.90
C PRO A 10 -32.40 -2.26 10.15
N ASP A 11 -32.23 -3.14 9.16
CA ASP A 11 -32.47 -4.55 9.34
C ASP A 11 -31.45 -5.10 10.32
N THR A 12 -31.83 -5.04 11.61
CA THR A 12 -30.96 -5.38 12.75
C THR A 12 -30.64 -6.87 12.81
N GLY A 13 -31.32 -7.68 12.00
CA GLY A 13 -31.12 -9.12 11.89
C GLY A 13 -30.06 -9.56 10.90
N THR A 14 -29.62 -8.71 9.98
CA THR A 14 -28.60 -9.08 8.99
C THR A 14 -27.20 -9.22 9.60
N ILE A 15 -26.37 -10.10 9.03
CA ILE A 15 -24.95 -10.27 9.41
C ILE A 15 -24.23 -8.91 9.46
N ALA A 16 -24.42 -8.09 8.44
CA ALA A 16 -23.82 -6.76 8.35
C ALA A 16 -24.30 -5.82 9.47
N GLY A 17 -25.62 -5.78 9.74
CA GLY A 17 -26.19 -4.94 10.78
C GLY A 17 -25.75 -5.34 12.19
N ARG A 18 -25.61 -6.64 12.44
CA ARG A 18 -25.10 -7.18 13.72
C ARG A 18 -23.62 -6.82 13.92
N LEU A 19 -22.76 -7.00 12.91
CA LEU A 19 -21.35 -6.63 12.97
C LEU A 19 -21.15 -5.13 13.22
N ASP A 20 -21.95 -4.27 12.60
CA ASP A 20 -21.78 -2.82 12.72
C ASP A 20 -22.19 -2.27 14.10
N ARG A 21 -22.95 -3.02 14.91
CA ARG A 21 -23.31 -2.68 16.30
C ARG A 21 -22.32 -3.18 17.34
N LEU A 22 -21.40 -4.07 16.97
CA LEU A 22 -20.45 -4.62 17.93
C LEU A 22 -19.49 -3.54 18.45
N PRO A 23 -19.14 -3.57 19.74
CA PRO A 23 -17.97 -2.87 20.24
C PRO A 23 -16.71 -3.55 19.71
N ILE A 24 -15.56 -2.88 19.84
CA ILE A 24 -14.28 -3.49 19.49
C ILE A 24 -13.93 -4.61 20.50
N THR A 25 -13.91 -5.82 20.01
CA THR A 25 -13.58 -7.04 20.78
C THR A 25 -12.08 -7.35 20.70
N ARG A 26 -11.63 -8.39 21.43
CA ARG A 26 -10.25 -8.90 21.34
C ARG A 26 -9.96 -9.43 19.95
N THR A 27 -10.93 -10.11 19.33
CA THR A 27 -10.80 -10.64 17.95
C THR A 27 -10.56 -9.53 16.96
N HIS A 28 -11.25 -8.40 17.04
CA HIS A 28 -11.01 -7.22 16.19
C HIS A 28 -9.59 -6.66 16.35
N ARG A 29 -9.12 -6.50 17.60
CA ARG A 29 -7.75 -6.04 17.89
C ARG A 29 -6.70 -7.03 17.37
N ARG A 30 -6.90 -8.33 17.62
CA ARG A 30 -6.01 -9.39 17.15
C ARG A 30 -5.94 -9.43 15.62
N ALA A 31 -7.07 -9.32 14.94
CA ALA A 31 -7.13 -9.24 13.49
C ALA A 31 -6.37 -8.01 12.96
N THR A 32 -6.58 -6.83 13.56
CA THR A 32 -5.88 -5.60 13.17
C THR A 32 -4.36 -5.72 13.33
N VAL A 33 -3.89 -6.26 14.45
CA VAL A 33 -2.46 -6.46 14.69
C VAL A 33 -1.88 -7.50 13.72
N ALA A 34 -2.57 -8.63 13.52
CA ALA A 34 -2.10 -9.69 12.63
C ALA A 34 -2.06 -9.24 11.16
N VAL A 35 -3.03 -8.43 10.73
CA VAL A 35 -3.02 -7.81 9.40
C VAL A 35 -1.92 -6.75 9.30
N GLY A 36 -1.79 -5.89 10.31
CA GLY A 36 -0.72 -4.88 10.35
C GLY A 36 0.69 -5.48 10.34
N LEU A 37 0.92 -6.58 11.05
CA LEU A 37 2.20 -7.31 11.02
C LEU A 37 2.45 -7.97 9.65
N GLY A 38 1.41 -8.48 8.97
CA GLY A 38 1.58 -8.98 7.62
C GLY A 38 2.02 -7.86 6.67
N LEU A 39 1.29 -6.75 6.66
CA LEU A 39 1.66 -5.58 5.88
C LEU A 39 3.04 -4.99 6.26
N PHE A 40 3.47 -5.13 7.53
CA PHE A 40 4.82 -4.77 7.95
C PHE A 40 5.88 -5.59 7.21
N PHE A 41 5.72 -6.92 7.16
CA PHE A 41 6.65 -7.76 6.42
C PHE A 41 6.54 -7.58 4.91
N ASP A 42 5.37 -7.24 4.39
CA ASP A 42 5.21 -6.88 2.97
C ASP A 42 6.06 -5.66 2.61
N PHE A 43 5.95 -4.58 3.38
CA PHE A 43 6.76 -3.38 3.12
C PHE A 43 8.24 -3.60 3.38
N TYR A 44 8.59 -4.41 4.38
CA TYR A 44 9.95 -4.89 4.58
C TYR A 44 10.49 -5.56 3.30
N GLU A 45 9.76 -6.52 2.76
CA GLU A 45 10.15 -7.32 1.59
C GLU A 45 10.16 -6.51 0.27
N VAL A 46 9.19 -5.63 0.06
CA VAL A 46 9.11 -4.79 -1.15
C VAL A 46 10.36 -3.93 -1.29
N PHE A 47 10.86 -3.37 -0.18
CA PHE A 47 12.01 -2.48 -0.21
C PHE A 47 13.34 -3.19 0.04
N LEU A 48 13.32 -4.44 0.48
CA LEU A 48 14.53 -5.20 0.81
C LEU A 48 15.56 -5.20 -0.33
N THR A 49 15.15 -5.52 -1.56
CA THR A 49 16.05 -5.53 -2.71
C THR A 49 16.61 -4.14 -3.04
N GLY A 50 15.79 -3.10 -2.89
CA GLY A 50 16.21 -1.71 -3.08
C GLY A 50 17.22 -1.27 -2.01
N VAL A 51 16.96 -1.58 -0.74
CA VAL A 51 17.86 -1.28 0.38
C VAL A 51 19.19 -1.98 0.20
N LEU A 52 19.17 -3.23 -0.25
CA LEU A 52 20.39 -4.02 -0.49
C LEU A 52 21.05 -3.74 -1.85
N SER A 53 20.53 -2.83 -2.66
CA SER A 53 20.97 -2.64 -4.04
C SER A 53 22.46 -2.44 -4.20
N SER A 54 23.11 -1.61 -3.37
CA SER A 54 24.57 -1.40 -3.38
C SER A 54 25.34 -2.65 -2.96
N VAL A 55 24.86 -3.36 -1.93
CA VAL A 55 25.46 -4.62 -1.45
C VAL A 55 25.37 -5.70 -2.52
N LEU A 56 24.23 -5.83 -3.20
CA LEU A 56 24.02 -6.83 -4.26
C LEU A 56 24.83 -6.53 -5.52
N VAL A 57 25.08 -5.23 -5.82
CA VAL A 57 25.99 -4.84 -6.91
C VAL A 57 27.39 -5.35 -6.63
N GLU A 58 27.91 -5.22 -5.40
CA GLU A 58 29.22 -5.71 -5.00
C GLU A 58 29.28 -7.24 -4.96
N GLU A 59 28.29 -7.89 -4.30
CA GLU A 59 28.22 -9.34 -4.11
C GLU A 59 28.21 -10.12 -5.43
N PHE A 60 27.36 -9.70 -6.38
CA PHE A 60 27.18 -10.38 -7.66
C PHE A 60 27.95 -9.71 -8.81
N SER A 61 28.77 -8.68 -8.54
CA SER A 61 29.49 -7.90 -9.55
C SER A 61 28.57 -7.43 -10.68
N LEU A 62 27.38 -6.91 -10.31
CA LEU A 62 26.32 -6.57 -11.27
C LEU A 62 26.76 -5.44 -12.20
N THR A 63 26.52 -5.62 -13.47
CA THR A 63 26.66 -4.57 -14.46
C THR A 63 25.52 -3.56 -14.34
N LYS A 64 25.71 -2.37 -14.95
CA LYS A 64 24.66 -1.32 -15.00
C LYS A 64 23.38 -1.79 -15.69
N ALA A 65 23.45 -2.82 -16.52
CA ALA A 65 22.30 -3.38 -17.24
C ALA A 65 21.54 -4.44 -16.43
N GLU A 66 22.20 -5.12 -15.48
CA GLU A 66 21.60 -6.21 -14.68
C GLU A 66 20.87 -5.72 -13.42
N LEU A 67 21.24 -4.56 -12.90
CA LEU A 67 20.61 -4.01 -11.70
C LEU A 67 19.13 -3.63 -11.91
N PRO A 68 18.72 -2.90 -12.98
CA PRO A 68 17.31 -2.54 -13.17
C PRO A 68 16.35 -3.74 -13.23
N PRO A 69 16.61 -4.83 -13.97
CA PRO A 69 15.78 -6.03 -13.95
C PRO A 69 15.63 -6.65 -12.56
N LEU A 70 16.70 -6.68 -11.77
CA LEU A 70 16.65 -7.21 -10.41
C LEU A 70 15.73 -6.36 -9.51
N LEU A 71 15.86 -5.04 -9.54
CA LEU A 71 14.99 -4.12 -8.78
C LEU A 71 13.53 -4.16 -9.25
N ALA A 72 13.30 -4.35 -10.55
CA ALA A 72 11.98 -4.43 -11.16
C ALA A 72 11.23 -5.72 -10.82
N SER A 73 11.97 -6.82 -10.60
CA SER A 73 11.41 -8.18 -10.53
C SER A 73 10.29 -8.32 -9.49
N THR A 74 10.45 -7.78 -8.30
CA THR A 74 9.43 -7.80 -7.24
C THR A 74 8.18 -7.04 -7.66
N PHE A 75 8.30 -5.86 -8.26
CA PHE A 75 7.14 -5.06 -8.68
C PHE A 75 6.39 -5.69 -9.85
N VAL A 76 7.12 -6.29 -10.80
CA VAL A 76 6.50 -7.06 -11.91
C VAL A 76 5.76 -8.27 -11.33
N GLY A 77 6.35 -8.98 -10.37
CA GLY A 77 5.67 -10.05 -9.65
C GLY A 77 4.40 -9.55 -8.95
N MET A 78 4.45 -8.40 -8.27
CA MET A 78 3.29 -7.79 -7.61
C MET A 78 2.16 -7.45 -8.59
N PHE A 79 2.48 -7.02 -9.80
CA PHE A 79 1.47 -6.79 -10.84
C PHE A 79 0.69 -8.07 -11.15
N PHE A 80 1.38 -9.18 -11.40
CA PHE A 80 0.72 -10.47 -11.64
C PHE A 80 -0.02 -10.97 -10.40
N GLY A 81 0.57 -10.81 -9.21
CA GLY A 81 -0.06 -11.17 -7.94
C GLY A 81 -1.38 -10.44 -7.70
N ALA A 82 -1.42 -9.13 -7.91
CA ALA A 82 -2.65 -8.33 -7.76
C ALA A 82 -3.77 -8.81 -8.70
N LEU A 83 -3.43 -9.22 -9.93
CA LEU A 83 -4.39 -9.71 -10.91
C LEU A 83 -4.89 -11.12 -10.60
N LEU A 84 -3.99 -12.03 -10.20
CA LEU A 84 -4.28 -13.45 -10.03
C LEU A 84 -4.87 -13.75 -8.65
N LEU A 85 -4.17 -13.31 -7.60
CA LEU A 85 -4.52 -13.66 -6.22
C LEU A 85 -5.71 -12.86 -5.68
N GLY A 86 -5.98 -11.67 -6.24
CA GLY A 86 -7.20 -10.92 -5.93
C GLY A 86 -8.47 -11.72 -6.30
N ARG A 87 -8.50 -12.35 -7.49
CA ARG A 87 -9.61 -13.22 -7.90
C ARG A 87 -9.71 -14.49 -7.05
N LEU A 88 -8.57 -15.01 -6.62
CA LEU A 88 -8.51 -16.19 -5.77
C LEU A 88 -9.13 -15.93 -4.40
N ALA A 89 -8.93 -14.74 -3.84
CA ALA A 89 -9.52 -14.31 -2.58
C ALA A 89 -11.06 -14.29 -2.61
N ASP A 90 -11.65 -13.93 -3.73
CA ASP A 90 -13.11 -13.96 -3.90
C ASP A 90 -13.66 -15.38 -3.97
N ARG A 91 -12.88 -16.33 -4.47
CA ARG A 91 -13.28 -17.74 -4.62
C ARG A 91 -13.03 -18.59 -3.38
N PHE A 92 -11.85 -18.44 -2.74
CA PHE A 92 -11.39 -19.31 -1.65
C PHE A 92 -11.49 -18.66 -0.26
N GLY A 93 -11.95 -17.42 -0.17
CA GLY A 93 -12.07 -16.67 1.08
C GLY A 93 -10.85 -15.79 1.38
N ARG A 94 -11.07 -14.84 2.27
CA ARG A 94 -10.05 -13.83 2.61
C ARG A 94 -8.91 -14.46 3.40
N ARG A 95 -9.23 -15.34 4.36
CA ARG A 95 -8.25 -16.07 5.18
C ARG A 95 -7.38 -17.00 4.32
N GLY A 96 -8.00 -17.78 3.43
CA GLY A 96 -7.27 -18.68 2.54
C GLY A 96 -6.29 -17.94 1.63
N ALA A 97 -6.72 -16.82 1.05
CA ALA A 97 -5.88 -15.97 0.22
C ALA A 97 -4.71 -15.35 0.99
N PHE A 98 -4.93 -14.88 2.23
CA PHE A 98 -3.85 -14.40 3.09
C PHE A 98 -2.77 -15.44 3.35
N LEU A 99 -3.19 -16.67 3.68
CA LEU A 99 -2.25 -17.75 3.95
C LEU A 99 -1.45 -18.14 2.71
N LEU A 100 -2.09 -18.13 1.55
CA LEU A 100 -1.41 -18.38 0.28
C LEU A 100 -0.37 -17.29 -0.04
N ASN A 101 -0.73 -16.01 0.12
CA ASN A 101 0.16 -14.88 -0.12
C ASN A 101 1.39 -14.96 0.78
N LEU A 102 1.17 -15.07 2.10
CA LEU A 102 2.24 -15.18 3.10
C LEU A 102 3.13 -16.40 2.86
N GLY A 103 2.52 -17.56 2.57
CA GLY A 103 3.26 -18.78 2.28
C GLY A 103 4.13 -18.65 1.02
N LEU A 104 3.57 -18.05 -0.04
CA LEU A 104 4.27 -17.88 -1.31
C LEU A 104 5.49 -16.95 -1.13
N TYR A 105 5.29 -15.74 -0.60
CA TYR A 105 6.43 -14.84 -0.50
C TYR A 105 7.43 -15.26 0.59
N SER A 106 6.99 -15.86 1.70
CA SER A 106 7.89 -16.41 2.72
C SER A 106 8.79 -17.49 2.14
N LEU A 107 8.23 -18.42 1.34
CA LEU A 107 8.99 -19.47 0.68
C LEU A 107 10.04 -18.89 -0.28
N PHE A 108 9.60 -17.97 -1.17
CA PHE A 108 10.52 -17.41 -2.17
C PHE A 108 11.49 -16.40 -1.60
N SER A 109 11.16 -15.73 -0.49
CA SER A 109 12.14 -14.93 0.27
C SER A 109 13.21 -15.84 0.88
N LEU A 110 12.80 -16.95 1.50
CA LEU A 110 13.76 -17.92 2.03
C LEU A 110 14.67 -18.50 0.93
N LEU A 111 14.09 -18.88 -0.22
CA LEU A 111 14.89 -19.35 -1.37
C LEU A 111 15.84 -18.24 -1.89
N GLY A 112 15.41 -16.97 -1.82
CA GLY A 112 16.23 -15.80 -2.14
C GLY A 112 17.47 -15.68 -1.27
N ALA A 113 17.40 -16.05 0.02
CA ALA A 113 18.55 -16.07 0.92
C ALA A 113 19.67 -17.02 0.45
N PHE A 114 19.32 -18.09 -0.26
CA PHE A 114 20.27 -19.09 -0.79
C PHE A 114 20.68 -18.84 -2.24
N SER A 115 20.34 -17.68 -2.81
CA SER A 115 20.68 -17.35 -4.19
C SER A 115 22.21 -17.32 -4.40
N GLY A 116 22.71 -18.18 -5.31
CA GLY A 116 24.10 -18.21 -5.73
C GLY A 116 24.40 -17.33 -6.95
N SER A 117 23.37 -16.70 -7.54
CA SER A 117 23.51 -15.83 -8.71
C SER A 117 22.43 -14.74 -8.73
N ALA A 118 22.70 -13.64 -9.42
CA ALA A 118 21.73 -12.56 -9.63
C ALA A 118 20.46 -13.04 -10.31
N LEU A 119 20.57 -13.95 -11.28
CA LEU A 119 19.40 -14.52 -11.97
C LEU A 119 18.50 -15.31 -11.00
N MET A 120 19.09 -16.15 -10.14
CA MET A 120 18.33 -16.88 -9.14
C MET A 120 17.62 -15.92 -8.17
N LEU A 121 18.33 -14.86 -7.73
CA LEU A 121 17.72 -13.83 -6.88
C LEU A 121 16.57 -13.11 -7.60
N LEU A 122 16.75 -12.72 -8.86
CA LEU A 122 15.71 -12.10 -9.68
C LEU A 122 14.45 -12.98 -9.76
N VAL A 123 14.61 -14.26 -10.07
CA VAL A 123 13.52 -15.23 -10.17
C VAL A 123 12.79 -15.38 -8.82
N THR A 124 13.54 -15.54 -7.72
CA THR A 124 12.92 -15.65 -6.40
C THR A 124 12.20 -14.37 -6.00
N ARG A 125 12.73 -13.20 -6.32
CA ARG A 125 12.08 -11.90 -6.08
C ARG A 125 10.80 -11.72 -6.90
N PHE A 126 10.78 -12.17 -8.15
CA PHE A 126 9.57 -12.17 -8.97
C PHE A 126 8.46 -13.01 -8.33
N PHE A 127 8.74 -14.25 -7.94
CA PHE A 127 7.73 -15.11 -7.31
C PHE A 127 7.32 -14.62 -5.90
N ALA A 128 8.25 -14.09 -5.10
CA ALA A 128 7.91 -13.42 -3.86
C ALA A 128 6.97 -12.24 -4.11
N GLY A 129 7.25 -11.45 -5.15
CA GLY A 129 6.38 -10.34 -5.58
C GLY A 129 4.96 -10.78 -5.90
N ILE A 130 4.75 -11.95 -6.51
CA ILE A 130 3.40 -12.49 -6.75
C ILE A 130 2.65 -12.62 -5.41
N GLY A 131 3.27 -13.16 -4.37
CA GLY A 131 2.66 -13.25 -3.04
C GLY A 131 2.33 -11.89 -2.43
N LEU A 132 3.21 -10.90 -2.61
CA LEU A 132 3.04 -9.54 -2.06
C LEU A 132 1.95 -8.71 -2.76
N GLY A 133 1.67 -9.00 -4.05
CA GLY A 133 0.86 -8.12 -4.90
C GLY A 133 -0.59 -7.96 -4.49
N ALA A 134 -1.22 -8.97 -3.93
CA ALA A 134 -2.62 -8.93 -3.52
C ALA A 134 -2.82 -8.58 -2.03
N GLU A 135 -1.76 -8.52 -1.25
CA GLU A 135 -1.84 -8.38 0.21
C GLU A 135 -2.53 -7.07 0.67
N PRO A 136 -2.15 -5.84 0.18
CA PRO A 136 -2.79 -4.62 0.64
C PRO A 136 -4.30 -4.54 0.34
N PRO A 137 -4.78 -4.81 -0.88
CA PRO A 137 -6.23 -4.77 -1.15
C PRO A 137 -7.00 -5.87 -0.40
N LEU A 138 -6.38 -7.01 -0.14
CA LEU A 138 -6.96 -8.08 0.66
C LEU A 138 -7.06 -7.69 2.14
N ALA A 139 -6.04 -7.04 2.69
CA ALA A 139 -6.01 -6.50 4.04
C ALA A 139 -7.13 -5.47 4.26
N ASP A 140 -7.29 -4.54 3.33
CA ASP A 140 -8.35 -3.53 3.35
C ASP A 140 -9.74 -4.17 3.33
N THR A 141 -9.93 -5.14 2.45
CA THR A 141 -11.21 -5.85 2.32
C THR A 141 -11.53 -6.63 3.60
N TYR A 142 -10.58 -7.41 4.11
CA TYR A 142 -10.78 -8.24 5.30
C TYR A 142 -11.10 -7.39 6.54
N LEU A 143 -10.31 -6.35 6.80
CA LEU A 143 -10.57 -5.45 7.93
C LEU A 143 -11.90 -4.69 7.75
N THR A 144 -12.24 -4.33 6.52
CA THR A 144 -13.53 -3.68 6.21
C THR A 144 -14.71 -4.62 6.47
N ASP A 145 -14.56 -5.90 6.16
CA ASP A 145 -15.58 -6.92 6.37
C ASP A 145 -15.80 -7.27 7.85
N LEU A 146 -14.74 -7.24 8.64
CA LEU A 146 -14.76 -7.68 10.03
C LEU A 146 -15.07 -6.55 11.03
N LEU A 147 -14.54 -5.34 10.78
CA LEU A 147 -14.60 -4.24 11.74
C LEU A 147 -15.92 -3.46 11.69
N PRO A 148 -16.45 -3.04 12.87
CA PRO A 148 -17.61 -2.16 12.96
C PRO A 148 -17.39 -0.83 12.22
N ALA A 149 -18.40 -0.36 11.48
CA ALA A 149 -18.31 0.80 10.58
C ALA A 149 -17.77 2.07 11.25
N ARG A 150 -18.19 2.36 12.50
CA ARG A 150 -17.78 3.57 13.25
C ARG A 150 -16.29 3.63 13.58
N LYS A 151 -15.63 2.48 13.77
CA LYS A 151 -14.21 2.40 14.21
C LYS A 151 -13.28 1.86 13.12
N ARG A 152 -13.82 1.38 12.02
CA ARG A 152 -13.10 0.74 10.90
C ARG A 152 -11.92 1.57 10.40
N GLY A 153 -12.15 2.83 10.04
CA GLY A 153 -11.10 3.71 9.52
C GLY A 153 -9.92 3.86 10.47
N ARG A 154 -10.19 4.03 11.77
CA ARG A 154 -9.15 4.15 12.80
C ARG A 154 -8.30 2.88 12.92
N PHE A 155 -8.92 1.70 12.88
CA PHE A 155 -8.20 0.42 13.03
C PHE A 155 -7.41 0.07 11.78
N ILE A 156 -7.94 0.34 10.58
CA ILE A 156 -7.20 0.21 9.32
C ILE A 156 -5.97 1.14 9.34
N ALA A 157 -6.14 2.38 9.75
CA ALA A 157 -5.03 3.33 9.86
C ALA A 157 -3.94 2.87 10.84
N TRP A 158 -4.31 2.25 11.97
CA TRP A 158 -3.35 1.64 12.89
C TRP A 158 -2.60 0.45 12.27
N ALA A 159 -3.30 -0.40 11.50
CA ALA A 159 -2.67 -1.50 10.78
C ALA A 159 -1.62 -0.98 9.79
N TYR A 160 -1.94 0.07 9.02
CA TYR A 160 -0.99 0.69 8.10
C TYR A 160 0.15 1.43 8.80
N THR A 161 -0.11 2.10 9.93
CA THR A 161 0.97 2.74 10.70
C THR A 161 1.98 1.69 11.19
N LEU A 162 1.50 0.53 11.66
CA LEU A 162 2.38 -0.60 11.98
C LEU A 162 3.12 -1.11 10.74
N ALA A 163 2.44 -1.22 9.62
CA ALA A 163 3.01 -1.65 8.34
C ALA A 163 4.20 -0.78 7.91
N PHE A 164 4.06 0.53 8.01
CA PHE A 164 5.11 1.48 7.61
C PHE A 164 6.36 1.43 8.48
N CYS A 165 6.31 0.82 9.67
CA CYS A 165 7.51 0.54 10.46
C CYS A 165 8.44 -0.50 9.80
N GLY A 166 7.96 -1.26 8.81
CA GLY A 166 8.78 -2.20 8.04
C GLY A 166 9.93 -1.53 7.29
N PHE A 167 9.72 -0.31 6.79
CA PHE A 167 10.75 0.45 6.04
C PHE A 167 12.00 0.79 6.88
N PRO A 168 11.90 1.47 8.02
CA PRO A 168 13.08 1.75 8.82
C PRO A 168 13.70 0.47 9.38
N VAL A 169 12.90 -0.55 9.72
CA VAL A 169 13.41 -1.81 10.27
C VAL A 169 14.30 -2.52 9.26
N VAL A 170 13.89 -2.65 7.99
CA VAL A 170 14.75 -3.26 6.96
C VAL A 170 16.06 -2.47 6.78
N GLY A 171 16.00 -1.14 6.83
CA GLY A 171 17.18 -0.28 6.73
C GLY A 171 18.16 -0.46 7.90
N PHE A 172 17.67 -0.46 9.14
CA PHE A 172 18.52 -0.68 10.32
C PHE A 172 19.11 -2.09 10.39
N LEU A 173 18.30 -3.11 10.04
CA LEU A 173 18.81 -4.49 9.97
C LEU A 173 19.86 -4.64 8.87
N ALA A 174 19.65 -4.01 7.70
CA ALA A 174 20.64 -4.01 6.64
C ALA A 174 21.94 -3.38 7.11
N ARG A 175 21.89 -2.21 7.78
CA ARG A 175 23.09 -1.57 8.35
C ARG A 175 23.81 -2.46 9.36
N GLY A 176 23.07 -3.18 10.19
CA GLY A 176 23.66 -4.02 11.27
C GLY A 176 24.19 -5.35 10.79
N LEU A 177 23.68 -5.90 9.70
CA LEU A 177 24.00 -7.27 9.28
C LEU A 177 24.94 -7.35 8.08
N THR A 178 24.84 -6.41 7.11
CA THR A 178 25.53 -6.56 5.80
C THR A 178 27.05 -6.51 5.89
N GLU A 179 27.62 -5.90 6.93
CA GLU A 179 29.08 -5.84 7.16
C GLU A 179 29.66 -7.10 7.83
N HIS A 180 28.79 -8.04 8.23
CA HIS A 180 29.20 -9.20 9.01
C HIS A 180 28.88 -10.51 8.29
N GLU A 181 29.75 -11.49 8.45
CA GLU A 181 29.43 -12.89 8.19
C GLU A 181 28.94 -13.53 9.50
N ILE A 182 27.75 -14.12 9.45
CA ILE A 182 27.14 -14.78 10.60
C ILE A 182 27.01 -16.27 10.26
N LEU A 183 27.63 -17.13 11.03
CA LEU A 183 27.67 -18.58 10.79
C LEU A 183 28.25 -18.95 9.40
N GLY A 184 29.22 -18.18 8.90
CA GLY A 184 29.83 -18.39 7.58
C GLY A 184 28.89 -18.00 6.40
N ILE A 185 27.84 -17.26 6.68
CA ILE A 185 26.85 -16.80 5.68
C ILE A 185 26.88 -15.26 5.63
N ALA A 186 26.98 -14.70 4.43
CA ALA A 186 26.96 -13.25 4.22
C ALA A 186 25.73 -12.59 4.85
N GLY A 187 25.92 -11.49 5.58
CA GLY A 187 24.89 -10.86 6.41
C GLY A 187 23.64 -10.41 5.66
N TRP A 188 23.76 -10.05 4.36
CA TRP A 188 22.61 -9.68 3.55
C TRP A 188 21.60 -10.84 3.37
N ARG A 189 22.04 -12.08 3.39
CA ARG A 189 21.18 -13.27 3.27
C ARG A 189 20.26 -13.43 4.48
N TRP A 190 20.74 -13.03 5.66
CA TRP A 190 19.96 -13.07 6.88
C TRP A 190 18.76 -12.13 6.87
N LEU A 191 18.80 -11.03 6.10
CA LEU A 191 17.63 -10.17 5.94
C LEU A 191 16.50 -10.91 5.23
N PHE A 192 16.79 -11.70 4.21
CA PHE A 192 15.80 -12.56 3.56
C PHE A 192 15.27 -13.66 4.50
N VAL A 193 16.14 -14.27 5.29
CA VAL A 193 15.75 -15.26 6.31
C VAL A 193 14.84 -14.63 7.35
N LEU A 194 15.18 -13.45 7.87
CA LEU A 194 14.37 -12.74 8.86
C LEU A 194 13.00 -12.33 8.28
N GLY A 195 12.96 -11.86 7.05
CA GLY A 195 11.71 -11.58 6.34
C GLY A 195 10.84 -12.82 6.21
N ALA A 196 11.42 -13.94 5.77
CA ALA A 196 10.72 -15.21 5.62
C ALA A 196 10.22 -15.78 6.96
N LEU A 197 11.04 -15.75 8.00
CA LEU A 197 10.67 -16.22 9.36
C LEU A 197 9.57 -15.32 9.95
N GLY A 198 9.68 -14.01 9.79
CA GLY A 198 8.65 -13.08 10.23
C GLY A 198 7.31 -13.29 9.52
N ALA A 199 7.33 -13.46 8.20
CA ALA A 199 6.15 -13.82 7.43
C ALA A 199 5.57 -15.17 7.85
N GLY A 200 6.43 -16.17 8.11
CA GLY A 200 6.03 -17.47 8.65
C GLY A 200 5.36 -17.37 10.03
N ALA A 201 5.88 -16.52 10.91
CA ALA A 201 5.25 -16.24 12.21
C ALA A 201 3.87 -15.57 12.05
N VAL A 202 3.75 -14.61 11.13
CA VAL A 202 2.44 -13.99 10.81
C VAL A 202 1.49 -14.99 10.17
N PHE A 203 1.99 -15.90 9.31
CA PHE A 203 1.19 -16.99 8.76
C PHE A 203 0.55 -17.84 9.87
N LEU A 204 1.33 -18.24 10.88
CA LEU A 204 0.83 -18.99 12.03
C LEU A 204 -0.19 -18.17 12.84
N LEU A 205 0.08 -16.88 13.05
CA LEU A 205 -0.84 -15.97 13.75
C LEU A 205 -2.18 -15.83 12.99
N ARG A 206 -2.14 -15.69 11.67
CA ARG A 206 -3.33 -15.54 10.82
C ARG A 206 -4.12 -16.84 10.65
N ARG A 207 -3.52 -18.01 10.82
CA ARG A 207 -4.27 -19.29 10.88
C ARG A 207 -5.34 -19.31 11.97
N GLY A 208 -5.15 -18.55 13.04
CA GLY A 208 -6.12 -18.42 14.13
C GLY A 208 -7.16 -17.32 13.91
N LEU A 209 -7.13 -16.58 12.82
CA LEU A 209 -8.14 -15.56 12.51
C LEU A 209 -9.42 -16.20 11.93
N PRO A 210 -10.59 -15.62 12.21
CA PRO A 210 -11.83 -16.06 11.57
C PRO A 210 -11.84 -15.72 10.08
N GLU A 211 -12.67 -16.39 9.30
CA GLU A 211 -12.99 -15.94 7.94
C GLU A 211 -13.88 -14.68 8.00
N SER A 212 -14.01 -13.97 6.88
CA SER A 212 -14.94 -12.83 6.78
C SER A 212 -16.40 -13.31 6.85
N PRO A 213 -17.18 -12.89 7.86
CA PRO A 213 -18.59 -13.27 7.94
C PRO A 213 -19.39 -12.76 6.73
N ARG A 214 -19.07 -11.56 6.23
CA ARG A 214 -19.72 -10.98 5.04
C ARG A 214 -19.39 -11.76 3.76
N TRP A 215 -18.17 -12.32 3.65
CA TRP A 215 -17.82 -13.20 2.55
C TRP A 215 -18.54 -14.53 2.64
N LEU A 216 -18.58 -15.18 3.82
CA LEU A 216 -19.31 -16.43 4.05
C LEU A 216 -20.78 -16.29 3.63
N GLU A 217 -21.45 -15.21 4.06
CA GLU A 217 -22.82 -14.91 3.65
C GLU A 217 -22.93 -14.78 2.12
N SER A 218 -21.96 -14.10 1.48
CA SER A 218 -21.99 -13.84 0.02
C SER A 218 -21.83 -15.09 -0.84
N VAL A 219 -21.23 -16.17 -0.28
CA VAL A 219 -21.04 -17.47 -0.96
C VAL A 219 -22.05 -18.52 -0.50
N GLY A 220 -23.06 -18.14 0.31
CA GLY A 220 -24.14 -19.02 0.76
C GLY A 220 -23.82 -19.87 1.99
N ARG A 221 -22.65 -19.65 2.65
CA ARG A 221 -22.26 -20.32 3.92
C ARG A 221 -22.81 -19.57 5.12
N THR A 222 -24.14 -19.36 5.14
CA THR A 222 -24.82 -18.49 6.11
C THR A 222 -24.73 -19.01 7.54
N GLU A 223 -24.83 -20.32 7.75
CA GLU A 223 -24.73 -20.92 9.09
C GLU A 223 -23.37 -20.65 9.74
N GLU A 224 -22.28 -20.73 8.97
CA GLU A 224 -20.94 -20.43 9.48
C GLU A 224 -20.77 -18.93 9.78
N ALA A 225 -21.35 -18.06 8.93
CA ALA A 225 -21.36 -16.62 9.17
C ALA A 225 -22.11 -16.28 10.47
N GLU A 226 -23.29 -16.89 10.69
CA GLU A 226 -24.09 -16.73 11.90
C GLU A 226 -23.32 -17.19 13.16
N HIS A 227 -22.69 -18.36 13.08
CA HIS A 227 -21.89 -18.88 14.19
C HIS A 227 -20.73 -17.96 14.57
N LEU A 228 -20.03 -17.38 13.56
CA LEU A 228 -18.94 -16.42 13.79
C LEU A 228 -19.45 -15.12 14.42
N VAL A 229 -20.56 -14.57 13.92
CA VAL A 229 -21.14 -13.35 14.48
C VAL A 229 -21.63 -13.57 15.90
N ALA A 230 -22.31 -14.69 16.18
CA ALA A 230 -22.71 -15.05 17.53
C ALA A 230 -21.51 -15.19 18.50
N GLY A 231 -20.38 -15.73 18.01
CA GLY A 231 -19.14 -15.76 18.78
C GLY A 231 -18.59 -14.38 19.11
N LEU A 232 -18.61 -13.44 18.16
CA LEU A 232 -18.21 -12.05 18.36
C LEU A 232 -19.15 -11.31 19.32
N GLU A 233 -20.45 -11.55 19.25
CA GLU A 233 -21.46 -11.02 20.18
C GLU A 233 -21.25 -11.56 21.60
N ALA A 234 -20.94 -12.85 21.74
CA ALA A 234 -20.63 -13.46 23.02
C ALA A 234 -19.35 -12.87 23.64
N GLU A 235 -18.34 -12.56 22.81
CA GLU A 235 -17.11 -11.87 23.23
C GLU A 235 -17.39 -10.42 23.65
N ALA A 236 -18.38 -9.78 23.04
CA ALA A 236 -18.78 -8.41 23.30
C ALA A 236 -19.64 -8.20 24.56
N ARG A 237 -19.90 -9.23 25.36
CA ARG A 237 -20.82 -9.26 26.53
C ARG A 237 -20.79 -7.95 27.32
N GLY A 238 -21.89 -7.18 27.26
CA GLY A 238 -22.13 -5.94 28.01
C GLY A 238 -21.91 -4.62 27.24
N GLY A 239 -21.64 -4.64 25.94
CA GLY A 239 -21.36 -3.41 25.20
C GLY A 239 -21.83 -3.40 23.74
N VAL A 240 -23.04 -3.89 23.46
CA VAL A 240 -23.65 -3.72 22.14
C VAL A 240 -24.08 -2.25 21.97
N ASP A 241 -23.64 -1.58 20.92
CA ASP A 241 -24.02 -0.18 20.64
C ASP A 241 -25.50 -0.16 20.19
N GLU A 242 -26.38 0.41 21.03
CA GLU A 242 -27.81 0.51 20.75
C GLU A 242 -28.13 1.52 19.65
N ASN A 243 -27.17 2.41 19.30
CA ASN A 243 -27.35 3.41 18.26
C ASN A 243 -26.32 3.20 17.11
N PRO A 244 -26.53 2.18 16.25
CA PRO A 244 -25.62 1.89 15.16
C PRO A 244 -25.57 3.05 14.17
N ALA A 245 -24.42 3.24 13.54
CA ALA A 245 -24.35 4.14 12.38
C ALA A 245 -25.42 3.69 11.36
N PRO A 246 -26.16 4.63 10.74
CA PRO A 246 -27.18 4.27 9.78
C PRO A 246 -26.57 3.34 8.72
N PRO A 247 -27.23 2.23 8.37
CA PRO A 247 -26.71 1.31 7.38
C PRO A 247 -26.45 2.11 6.11
N ARG A 248 -25.26 2.04 5.62
CA ARG A 248 -25.01 2.38 4.22
C ARG A 248 -25.89 1.42 3.45
N GLY A 249 -26.98 1.96 2.87
CA GLY A 249 -28.07 1.20 2.31
C GLY A 249 -27.56 -0.05 1.61
N THR A 250 -28.27 -1.15 1.78
CA THR A 250 -27.95 -2.42 1.12
C THR A 250 -27.75 -2.12 -0.36
N THR A 251 -26.52 -1.96 -0.76
CA THR A 251 -26.19 -1.85 -2.18
C THR A 251 -26.50 -3.23 -2.73
N ARG A 252 -27.76 -3.39 -3.16
CA ARG A 252 -28.13 -4.46 -4.10
C ARG A 252 -26.95 -4.57 -5.04
N LYS A 253 -26.30 -5.76 -5.12
CA LYS A 253 -25.18 -5.99 -6.04
C LYS A 253 -25.62 -5.48 -7.41
N ARG A 254 -25.37 -4.22 -7.71
CA ARG A 254 -25.52 -3.71 -9.07
C ARG A 254 -24.51 -4.49 -9.87
N ALA A 255 -24.98 -5.14 -10.93
CA ALA A 255 -24.10 -5.82 -11.88
C ALA A 255 -22.89 -4.93 -12.14
N ALA A 256 -21.69 -5.48 -12.03
CA ALA A 256 -20.47 -4.71 -12.22
C ALA A 256 -20.58 -4.00 -13.58
N ALA A 257 -20.53 -2.67 -13.55
CA ALA A 257 -20.61 -1.90 -14.78
C ALA A 257 -19.40 -2.24 -15.66
N PRO A 258 -19.54 -2.34 -16.97
CA PRO A 258 -18.46 -2.75 -17.85
C PRO A 258 -17.31 -1.75 -17.81
N VAL A 259 -16.06 -2.25 -17.80
CA VAL A 259 -14.82 -1.44 -17.72
C VAL A 259 -14.78 -0.30 -18.74
N ARG A 260 -15.40 -0.51 -19.92
CA ARG A 260 -15.50 0.52 -20.96
C ARG A 260 -16.14 1.84 -20.48
N GLU A 261 -17.01 1.81 -19.47
CA GLU A 261 -17.63 3.01 -18.93
C GLU A 261 -16.63 3.94 -18.25
N LEU A 262 -15.50 3.43 -17.74
CA LEU A 262 -14.41 4.26 -17.22
C LEU A 262 -13.82 5.19 -18.28
N PHE A 263 -13.84 4.77 -19.54
CA PHE A 263 -13.33 5.54 -20.68
C PHE A 263 -14.43 6.29 -21.44
N GLY A 264 -15.67 6.19 -20.97
CA GLY A 264 -16.82 6.92 -21.51
C GLY A 264 -16.72 8.45 -21.26
N PRO A 265 -17.50 9.26 -21.98
CA PRO A 265 -17.44 10.73 -21.92
C PRO A 265 -17.52 11.31 -20.51
N ALA A 266 -18.31 10.67 -19.65
CA ALA A 266 -18.53 11.10 -18.28
C ALA A 266 -17.32 10.90 -17.36
N LEU A 267 -16.60 9.77 -17.47
CA LEU A 267 -15.51 9.39 -16.55
C LEU A 267 -14.12 9.51 -17.16
N ARG A 268 -14.00 9.62 -18.50
CA ARG A 268 -12.69 9.60 -19.18
C ARG A 268 -11.68 10.59 -18.62
N ARG A 269 -12.11 11.80 -18.24
CA ARG A 269 -11.25 12.84 -17.66
C ARG A 269 -10.65 12.35 -16.33
N ARG A 270 -11.47 11.79 -15.44
CA ARG A 270 -11.03 11.26 -14.13
C ARG A 270 -10.18 10.00 -14.29
N THR A 271 -10.51 9.14 -15.25
CA THR A 271 -9.76 7.93 -15.54
C THR A 271 -8.36 8.24 -16.05
N TRP A 272 -8.23 9.12 -17.06
CA TRP A 272 -6.92 9.53 -17.57
C TRP A 272 -6.09 10.29 -16.54
N MET A 273 -6.71 11.16 -15.74
CA MET A 273 -6.07 11.79 -14.59
C MET A 273 -5.45 10.73 -13.66
N MET A 274 -6.21 9.71 -13.28
CA MET A 274 -5.71 8.65 -12.40
C MET A 274 -4.65 7.77 -13.07
N VAL A 275 -4.71 7.55 -14.36
CA VAL A 275 -3.67 6.84 -15.12
C VAL A 275 -2.35 7.61 -15.07
N VAL A 276 -2.36 8.90 -15.40
CA VAL A 276 -1.17 9.76 -15.34
C VAL A 276 -0.62 9.81 -13.91
N PHE A 277 -1.50 10.04 -12.95
CA PHE A 277 -1.18 10.04 -11.54
C PHE A 277 -0.47 8.75 -11.11
N GLN A 278 -1.04 7.58 -11.40
CA GLN A 278 -0.52 6.29 -10.93
C GLN A 278 0.83 5.92 -11.59
N ILE A 279 1.08 6.38 -12.79
CA ILE A 279 2.36 6.17 -13.46
C ILE A 279 3.44 7.08 -12.83
N LEU A 280 3.18 8.37 -12.75
CA LEU A 280 4.20 9.36 -12.39
C LEU A 280 4.49 9.40 -10.89
N GLN A 281 3.48 9.17 -10.02
CA GLN A 281 3.69 9.15 -8.57
C GLN A 281 4.67 8.05 -8.13
N THR A 282 4.77 6.95 -8.90
CA THR A 282 5.68 5.84 -8.55
C THR A 282 7.14 6.25 -8.60
N LEU A 283 7.51 7.18 -9.49
CA LEU A 283 8.87 7.73 -9.56
C LEU A 283 9.28 8.41 -8.24
N GLY A 284 8.34 9.13 -7.62
CA GLY A 284 8.56 9.76 -6.32
C GLY A 284 8.49 8.74 -5.18
N TYR A 285 7.35 8.08 -5.01
CA TYR A 285 7.10 7.23 -3.84
C TYR A 285 8.01 6.00 -3.79
N TYR A 286 7.95 5.15 -4.81
CA TYR A 286 8.75 3.92 -4.87
C TYR A 286 10.19 4.20 -5.30
N GLY A 287 10.41 5.20 -6.16
CA GLY A 287 11.74 5.58 -6.62
C GLY A 287 12.65 6.03 -5.48
N PHE A 288 12.16 6.90 -4.58
CA PHE A 288 12.94 7.32 -3.42
C PHE A 288 13.28 6.12 -2.53
N GLY A 289 12.27 5.37 -2.07
CA GLY A 289 12.49 4.25 -1.15
C GLY A 289 13.39 3.14 -1.71
N THR A 290 13.38 2.91 -3.02
CA THR A 290 14.20 1.87 -3.66
C THR A 290 15.63 2.34 -3.94
N LEU A 291 15.82 3.62 -4.30
CA LEU A 291 17.09 4.10 -4.85
C LEU A 291 17.92 4.93 -3.88
N VAL A 292 17.41 5.30 -2.70
CA VAL A 292 18.16 6.11 -1.71
C VAL A 292 19.54 5.54 -1.40
N PRO A 293 19.74 4.24 -1.13
CA PRO A 293 21.07 3.71 -0.88
C PRO A 293 22.03 3.88 -2.07
N LEU A 294 21.55 3.66 -3.29
CA LEU A 294 22.34 3.89 -4.52
C LEU A 294 22.68 5.36 -4.74
N VAL A 295 21.71 6.26 -4.47
CA VAL A 295 21.91 7.71 -4.55
C VAL A 295 22.98 8.17 -3.56
N LEU A 296 22.95 7.66 -2.33
CA LEU A 296 23.94 7.98 -1.31
C LEU A 296 25.33 7.43 -1.65
N ALA A 297 25.39 6.20 -2.18
CA ALA A 297 26.64 5.64 -2.70
C ALA A 297 27.19 6.47 -3.88
N ALA A 298 26.33 6.93 -4.80
CA ALA A 298 26.72 7.83 -5.90
C ALA A 298 27.17 9.23 -5.42
N LYS A 299 26.77 9.65 -4.22
CA LYS A 299 27.27 10.86 -3.54
C LYS A 299 28.63 10.63 -2.84
N GLY A 300 29.18 9.41 -2.86
CA GLY A 300 30.48 9.07 -2.30
C GLY A 300 30.44 8.58 -0.84
N TYR A 301 29.24 8.31 -0.28
CA TYR A 301 29.13 7.67 1.04
C TYR A 301 29.44 6.17 0.96
N ALA A 302 30.14 5.64 1.96
CA ALA A 302 30.33 4.20 2.07
C ALA A 302 28.98 3.46 2.16
N VAL A 303 28.94 2.19 1.74
CA VAL A 303 27.70 1.39 1.71
C VAL A 303 27.03 1.37 3.08
N SER A 304 27.77 1.15 4.15
CA SER A 304 27.26 1.13 5.52
C SER A 304 26.67 2.47 5.97
N GLN A 305 27.30 3.59 5.60
CA GLN A 305 26.78 4.93 5.86
C GLN A 305 25.49 5.19 5.04
N SER A 306 25.48 4.76 3.80
CA SER A 306 24.31 4.87 2.92
C SER A 306 23.11 4.12 3.48
N LEU A 307 23.30 2.92 4.02
CA LEU A 307 22.29 2.13 4.69
C LEU A 307 21.76 2.80 5.96
N LEU A 308 22.66 3.36 6.79
CA LEU A 308 22.27 4.08 8.00
C LEU A 308 21.43 5.33 7.66
N PHE A 309 21.87 6.13 6.68
CA PHE A 309 21.16 7.34 6.29
C PHE A 309 19.79 7.00 5.66
N ALA A 310 19.73 5.97 4.85
CA ALA A 310 18.47 5.46 4.32
C ALA A 310 17.52 5.05 5.47
N ALA A 311 17.99 4.26 6.43
CA ALA A 311 17.18 3.83 7.57
C ALA A 311 16.64 5.00 8.39
N LEU A 312 17.47 6.01 8.67
CA LEU A 312 17.06 7.22 9.39
C LEU A 312 16.03 8.05 8.61
N THR A 313 16.21 8.18 7.30
CA THR A 313 15.21 8.87 6.46
C THR A 313 13.90 8.11 6.40
N TYR A 314 13.91 6.78 6.42
CA TYR A 314 12.70 5.95 6.40
C TYR A 314 11.85 6.06 7.67
N LEU A 315 12.40 6.56 8.79
CA LEU A 315 11.59 6.89 9.98
C LEU A 315 10.48 7.89 9.68
N GLY A 316 10.62 8.69 8.64
CA GLY A 316 9.56 9.59 8.18
C GLY A 316 8.28 8.87 7.74
N TYR A 317 8.36 7.63 7.20
CA TYR A 317 7.17 6.90 6.75
C TYR A 317 6.14 6.66 7.87
N PRO A 318 6.48 6.00 8.98
CA PRO A 318 5.51 5.81 10.08
C PRO A 318 5.09 7.15 10.72
N VAL A 319 5.99 8.12 10.84
CA VAL A 319 5.67 9.44 11.39
C VAL A 319 4.69 10.18 10.48
N GLY A 320 4.93 10.21 9.18
CA GLY A 320 4.04 10.82 8.20
C GLY A 320 2.66 10.15 8.17
N SER A 321 2.62 8.81 8.28
CA SER A 321 1.37 8.08 8.40
C SER A 321 0.55 8.51 9.61
N ALA A 322 1.18 8.59 10.78
CA ALA A 322 0.52 9.04 12.01
C ALA A 322 0.03 10.50 11.90
N LEU A 323 0.85 11.39 11.35
CA LEU A 323 0.50 12.82 11.16
C LEU A 323 -0.61 13.01 10.13
N SER A 324 -0.78 12.10 9.17
CA SER A 324 -1.82 12.22 8.15
C SER A 324 -3.23 12.06 8.71
N LEU A 325 -3.42 11.33 9.83
CA LEU A 325 -4.74 11.01 10.39
C LEU A 325 -5.59 12.26 10.67
N PRO A 326 -5.12 13.26 11.44
CA PRO A 326 -5.90 14.48 11.67
C PRO A 326 -5.98 15.39 10.43
N LEU A 327 -5.00 15.32 9.52
CA LEU A 327 -4.97 16.16 8.32
C LEU A 327 -6.03 15.76 7.30
N VAL A 328 -6.19 14.46 7.06
CA VAL A 328 -7.14 13.91 6.09
C VAL A 328 -8.60 14.24 6.45
N GLU A 329 -8.91 14.38 7.75
CA GLU A 329 -10.26 14.74 8.19
C GLU A 329 -10.56 16.24 8.11
N ARG A 330 -9.53 17.10 8.23
CA ARG A 330 -9.67 18.57 8.35
C ARG A 330 -9.40 19.31 7.06
N VAL A 331 -8.54 18.78 6.19
CA VAL A 331 -8.11 19.43 4.96
C VAL A 331 -8.83 18.80 3.76
N GLU A 332 -9.19 19.62 2.77
CA GLU A 332 -9.71 19.12 1.48
C GLU A 332 -8.70 18.15 0.86
N ARG A 333 -9.13 16.92 0.60
CA ARG A 333 -8.26 15.82 0.12
C ARG A 333 -7.50 16.15 -1.14
N LYS A 334 -8.16 16.84 -2.09
CA LYS A 334 -7.51 17.33 -3.30
C LYS A 334 -6.30 18.22 -2.98
N TYR A 335 -6.46 19.19 -2.09
CA TYR A 335 -5.38 20.10 -1.72
C TYR A 335 -4.30 19.44 -0.87
N LEU A 336 -4.69 18.46 -0.05
CA LEU A 336 -3.73 17.68 0.71
C LEU A 336 -2.84 16.84 -0.22
N VAL A 337 -3.42 16.20 -1.24
CA VAL A 337 -2.65 15.47 -2.27
C VAL A 337 -1.72 16.41 -3.03
N VAL A 338 -2.24 17.52 -3.55
CA VAL A 338 -1.42 18.50 -4.32
C VAL A 338 -0.30 19.08 -3.46
N GLY A 339 -0.62 19.54 -2.25
CA GLY A 339 0.36 20.14 -1.34
C GLY A 339 1.46 19.18 -0.92
N SER A 340 1.10 17.93 -0.59
CA SER A 340 2.08 16.92 -0.21
C SER A 340 2.98 16.50 -1.38
N VAL A 341 2.45 16.37 -2.60
CA VAL A 341 3.26 16.08 -3.80
C VAL A 341 4.23 17.22 -4.12
N LEU A 342 3.79 18.47 -4.01
CA LEU A 342 4.68 19.62 -4.19
C LEU A 342 5.76 19.70 -3.10
N ALA A 343 5.40 19.42 -1.85
CA ALA A 343 6.38 19.34 -0.76
C ALA A 343 7.40 18.21 -1.00
N MET A 344 6.96 17.03 -1.48
CA MET A 344 7.88 15.97 -1.91
C MET A 344 8.84 16.45 -3.01
N ALA A 345 8.34 17.18 -4.01
CA ALA A 345 9.19 17.73 -5.08
C ALA A 345 10.27 18.67 -4.51
N VAL A 346 9.89 19.59 -3.62
CA VAL A 346 10.82 20.52 -2.95
C VAL A 346 11.85 19.78 -2.11
N PHE A 347 11.40 18.88 -1.25
CA PHE A 347 12.31 18.11 -0.36
C PHE A 347 13.19 17.14 -1.16
N GLY A 348 12.69 16.57 -2.26
CA GLY A 348 13.48 15.73 -3.17
C GLY A 348 14.60 16.52 -3.86
N ILE A 349 14.31 17.71 -4.36
CA ILE A 349 15.31 18.61 -4.93
C ILE A 349 16.36 18.97 -3.85
N ALA A 350 15.90 19.41 -2.67
CA ALA A 350 16.77 19.75 -1.56
C ALA A 350 17.67 18.58 -1.15
N PHE A 351 17.14 17.35 -1.09
CA PHE A 351 17.91 16.13 -0.86
C PHE A 351 18.95 15.88 -1.95
N GLY A 352 18.56 16.05 -3.23
CA GLY A 352 19.47 15.91 -4.39
C GLY A 352 20.67 16.84 -4.33
N TYR A 353 20.44 18.10 -3.95
CA TYR A 353 21.50 19.13 -3.83
C TYR A 353 22.29 19.06 -2.51
N SER A 354 21.79 18.39 -1.49
CA SER A 354 22.44 18.34 -0.19
C SER A 354 23.81 17.69 -0.25
N GLY A 355 24.83 18.42 0.23
CA GLY A 355 26.21 17.93 0.37
C GLY A 355 26.57 17.53 1.81
N SER A 356 25.79 17.93 2.83
CA SER A 356 26.05 17.60 4.22
C SER A 356 25.12 16.52 4.74
N MET A 357 25.64 15.68 5.63
CA MET A 357 24.90 14.61 6.29
C MET A 357 23.62 15.11 6.97
N ALA A 358 23.69 16.23 7.69
CA ALA A 358 22.53 16.78 8.41
C ALA A 358 21.39 17.15 7.44
N LEU A 359 21.70 17.81 6.33
CA LEU A 359 20.70 18.18 5.32
C LEU A 359 20.11 16.96 4.60
N ILE A 360 20.94 15.96 4.29
CA ILE A 360 20.48 14.69 3.71
C ILE A 360 19.45 14.02 4.64
N LEU A 361 19.75 13.92 5.94
CA LEU A 361 18.84 13.33 6.90
C LEU A 361 17.55 14.14 7.06
N VAL A 362 17.65 15.45 7.19
CA VAL A 362 16.47 16.33 7.36
C VAL A 362 15.57 16.26 6.13
N PHE A 363 16.10 16.48 4.93
CA PHE A 363 15.29 16.50 3.72
C PHE A 363 14.80 15.12 3.31
N GLY A 364 15.58 14.07 3.57
CA GLY A 364 15.16 12.69 3.36
C GLY A 364 14.01 12.29 4.30
N PHE A 365 14.11 12.64 5.58
CA PHE A 365 13.03 12.42 6.56
C PHE A 365 11.76 13.20 6.18
N LEU A 366 11.87 14.48 5.84
CA LEU A 366 10.74 15.31 5.42
C LEU A 366 10.10 14.78 4.14
N TYR A 367 10.91 14.29 3.19
CA TYR A 367 10.42 13.65 1.98
C TYR A 367 9.56 12.42 2.29
N THR A 368 10.08 11.49 3.09
CA THR A 368 9.37 10.25 3.43
C THR A 368 8.15 10.49 4.32
N ALA A 369 8.22 11.41 5.27
CA ALA A 369 7.08 11.81 6.08
C ALA A 369 5.95 12.39 5.19
N THR A 370 6.31 13.31 4.31
CA THR A 370 5.35 13.94 3.38
C THR A 370 4.79 12.93 2.39
N SER A 371 5.61 11.97 1.90
CA SER A 371 5.16 10.93 0.98
C SER A 371 4.10 10.01 1.59
N ASN A 372 4.12 9.80 2.91
CA ASN A 372 3.07 9.02 3.57
C ASN A 372 1.81 9.83 3.88
N VAL A 373 1.93 11.13 4.13
CA VAL A 373 0.75 12.03 4.12
C VAL A 373 0.08 11.98 2.74
N PHE A 374 0.86 12.08 1.67
CA PHE A 374 0.40 11.93 0.30
C PHE A 374 -0.28 10.57 0.07
N SER A 375 0.37 9.47 0.45
CA SER A 375 -0.14 8.11 0.25
C SER A 375 -1.52 7.92 0.88
N ASN A 376 -1.69 8.30 2.15
CA ASN A 376 -2.97 8.17 2.85
C ASN A 376 -4.05 9.06 2.24
N ALA A 377 -3.71 10.29 1.85
CA ALA A 377 -4.65 11.22 1.23
C ALA A 377 -5.16 10.71 -0.13
N TYR A 378 -4.26 10.21 -1.00
CA TYR A 378 -4.67 9.79 -2.32
C TYR A 378 -5.45 8.48 -2.33
N HIS A 379 -5.16 7.53 -1.44
CA HIS A 379 -5.94 6.30 -1.32
C HIS A 379 -7.42 6.59 -1.03
N ILE A 380 -7.68 7.55 -0.14
CA ILE A 380 -9.04 7.98 0.16
C ILE A 380 -9.64 8.73 -1.04
N TYR A 381 -8.89 9.68 -1.60
CA TYR A 381 -9.31 10.49 -2.74
C TYR A 381 -9.70 9.61 -3.94
N GLN A 382 -8.87 8.63 -4.30
CA GLN A 382 -9.15 7.68 -5.38
C GLN A 382 -10.46 6.91 -5.18
N ALA A 383 -10.77 6.53 -3.94
CA ALA A 383 -12.01 5.81 -3.62
C ALA A 383 -13.27 6.71 -3.74
N GLU A 384 -13.13 8.03 -3.63
CA GLU A 384 -14.23 8.99 -3.64
C GLU A 384 -14.59 9.53 -5.03
N ILE A 385 -13.62 9.56 -5.96
CA ILE A 385 -13.83 10.18 -7.28
C ILE A 385 -14.56 9.27 -8.29
N PHE A 386 -14.74 7.98 -7.99
CA PHE A 386 -15.43 7.05 -8.89
C PHE A 386 -16.78 6.61 -8.33
N PRO A 387 -17.80 6.43 -9.20
CA PRO A 387 -19.10 5.88 -8.82
C PRO A 387 -18.97 4.52 -8.14
N THR A 388 -19.86 4.22 -7.19
CA THR A 388 -19.81 2.97 -6.41
C THR A 388 -19.77 1.71 -7.28
N ALA A 389 -20.50 1.70 -8.41
CA ALA A 389 -20.54 0.56 -9.33
C ALA A 389 -19.21 0.27 -10.04
N LEU A 390 -18.35 1.28 -10.23
CA LEU A 390 -17.06 1.19 -10.93
C LEU A 390 -15.85 1.38 -10.01
N ARG A 391 -16.07 1.77 -8.76
CA ARG A 391 -15.00 2.13 -7.80
C ARG A 391 -13.97 1.02 -7.63
N SER A 392 -14.41 -0.20 -7.36
CA SER A 392 -13.51 -1.34 -7.18
C SER A 392 -12.68 -1.59 -8.44
N THR A 393 -13.33 -1.61 -9.61
CA THR A 393 -12.66 -1.82 -10.90
C THR A 393 -11.65 -0.71 -11.22
N ALA A 394 -12.03 0.56 -10.98
CA ALA A 394 -11.14 1.70 -11.18
C ALA A 394 -9.94 1.67 -10.23
N SER A 395 -10.19 1.43 -8.94
CA SER A 395 -9.12 1.38 -7.92
C SER A 395 -8.17 0.22 -8.15
N SER A 396 -8.67 -0.99 -8.42
CA SER A 396 -7.82 -2.16 -8.68
C SER A 396 -7.04 -2.02 -9.99
N GLY A 397 -7.68 -1.51 -11.05
CA GLY A 397 -7.01 -1.31 -12.34
C GLY A 397 -5.90 -0.27 -12.26
N THR A 398 -6.15 0.86 -11.61
CA THR A 398 -5.14 1.91 -11.44
C THR A 398 -4.03 1.48 -10.47
N TYR A 399 -4.36 0.73 -9.41
CA TYR A 399 -3.34 0.16 -8.51
C TYR A 399 -2.43 -0.83 -9.25
N SER A 400 -2.98 -1.74 -10.07
CA SER A 400 -2.18 -2.65 -10.87
C SER A 400 -1.25 -1.91 -11.83
N LEU A 401 -1.74 -0.81 -12.44
CA LEU A 401 -0.93 0.05 -13.30
C LEU A 401 0.25 0.67 -12.53
N SER A 402 0.05 1.09 -11.27
CA SER A 402 1.14 1.60 -10.45
C SER A 402 2.23 0.55 -10.18
N ARG A 403 1.85 -0.73 -10.03
CA ARG A 403 2.83 -1.82 -9.86
C ARG A 403 3.68 -2.01 -11.12
N LEU A 404 3.03 -2.00 -12.29
CA LEU A 404 3.74 -2.07 -13.56
C LEU A 404 4.68 -0.86 -13.77
N ALA A 405 4.19 0.34 -13.48
CA ALA A 405 5.01 1.56 -13.54
C ALA A 405 6.19 1.50 -12.55
N SER A 406 5.99 0.97 -11.34
CA SER A 406 7.08 0.75 -10.37
C SER A 406 8.11 -0.26 -10.88
N GLY A 407 7.67 -1.30 -11.61
CA GLY A 407 8.57 -2.24 -12.30
C GLY A 407 9.37 -1.59 -13.44
N ALA A 408 8.78 -0.62 -14.14
CA ALA A 408 9.46 0.11 -15.21
C ALA A 408 10.42 1.19 -14.68
N MET A 409 10.17 1.73 -13.48
CA MET A 409 10.91 2.85 -12.89
C MET A 409 12.43 2.63 -12.79
N PRO A 410 12.98 1.46 -12.38
CA PRO A 410 14.42 1.24 -12.32
C PRO A 410 15.11 1.37 -13.67
N PHE A 411 14.44 1.02 -14.78
CA PHE A 411 14.99 1.14 -16.13
C PHE A 411 15.12 2.58 -16.60
N VAL A 412 14.43 3.52 -15.95
CA VAL A 412 14.52 4.95 -16.22
C VAL A 412 15.49 5.63 -15.23
N LEU A 413 15.30 5.38 -13.93
CA LEU A 413 16.00 6.14 -12.88
C LEU A 413 17.44 5.65 -12.64
N VAL A 414 17.73 4.34 -12.77
CA VAL A 414 19.11 3.84 -12.58
C VAL A 414 20.06 4.31 -13.68
N PRO A 415 19.73 4.23 -14.99
CA PRO A 415 20.55 4.84 -16.03
C PRO A 415 20.73 6.36 -15.84
N LEU A 416 19.66 7.06 -15.46
CA LEU A 416 19.71 8.50 -15.21
C LEU A 416 20.66 8.84 -14.05
N LEU A 417 20.60 8.08 -12.94
CA LEU A 417 21.52 8.22 -11.81
C LEU A 417 22.98 8.04 -12.25
N ASN A 418 23.23 7.00 -13.05
CA ASN A 418 24.58 6.64 -13.51
C ASN A 418 25.16 7.62 -14.54
N SER A 419 24.32 8.24 -15.38
CA SER A 419 24.79 9.16 -16.45
C SER A 419 24.85 10.61 -16.01
N SER A 420 23.91 11.05 -15.18
CA SER A 420 23.68 12.47 -14.88
C SER A 420 23.70 12.80 -13.38
N GLY A 421 23.88 11.78 -12.53
CA GLY A 421 24.05 11.91 -11.09
C GLY A 421 22.76 12.17 -10.28
N PRO A 422 22.90 12.23 -8.94
CA PRO A 422 21.78 12.33 -8.00
C PRO A 422 20.90 13.56 -8.18
N THR A 423 21.51 14.71 -8.43
CA THR A 423 20.79 15.99 -8.59
C THR A 423 19.83 15.96 -9.76
N THR A 424 20.30 15.51 -10.93
CA THR A 424 19.46 15.40 -12.14
C THR A 424 18.34 14.40 -11.94
N LEU A 425 18.60 13.27 -11.27
CA LEU A 425 17.57 12.30 -10.94
C LEU A 425 16.43 12.96 -10.14
N PHE A 426 16.75 13.72 -9.08
CA PHE A 426 15.72 14.37 -8.27
C PHE A 426 15.02 15.52 -8.98
N LEU A 427 15.66 16.21 -9.90
CA LEU A 427 15.00 17.20 -10.77
C LEU A 427 13.95 16.53 -11.69
N VAL A 428 14.27 15.39 -12.28
CA VAL A 428 13.34 14.63 -13.13
C VAL A 428 12.17 14.08 -12.29
N VAL A 429 12.46 13.53 -11.11
CA VAL A 429 11.41 13.07 -10.18
C VAL A 429 10.52 14.23 -9.74
N ALA A 430 11.11 15.38 -9.40
CA ALA A 430 10.35 16.57 -9.02
C ALA A 430 9.48 17.09 -10.17
N ALA A 431 9.99 17.10 -11.40
CA ALA A 431 9.20 17.46 -12.58
C ALA A 431 7.98 16.53 -12.75
N ALA A 432 8.18 15.22 -12.60
CA ALA A 432 7.07 14.25 -12.64
C ALA A 432 6.04 14.52 -11.52
N LEU A 433 6.49 14.83 -10.30
CA LEU A 433 5.61 15.16 -9.17
C LEU A 433 4.85 16.47 -9.42
N VAL A 434 5.49 17.49 -10.04
CA VAL A 434 4.81 18.73 -10.43
C VAL A 434 3.71 18.45 -11.47
N VAL A 435 3.98 17.57 -12.45
CA VAL A 435 2.94 17.15 -13.41
C VAL A 435 1.77 16.48 -12.68
N VAL A 436 2.03 15.60 -11.71
CA VAL A 436 0.99 14.99 -10.85
C VAL A 436 0.19 16.06 -10.09
N ALA A 437 0.88 17.06 -9.52
CA ALA A 437 0.22 18.14 -8.79
C ALA A 437 -0.70 18.96 -9.70
N VAL A 438 -0.22 19.32 -10.89
CA VAL A 438 -1.02 20.06 -11.88
C VAL A 438 -2.19 19.23 -12.39
N ASP A 439 -1.97 17.95 -12.70
CA ASP A 439 -3.00 17.01 -13.15
C ASP A 439 -4.16 16.94 -12.15
N ILE A 440 -3.88 16.70 -10.88
CA ILE A 440 -4.90 16.67 -9.82
C ILE A 440 -5.50 18.06 -9.56
N ALA A 441 -4.69 19.13 -9.58
CA ALA A 441 -5.18 20.48 -9.34
C ALA A 441 -6.18 20.94 -10.42
N VAL A 442 -5.93 20.59 -11.70
CA VAL A 442 -6.77 21.01 -12.83
C VAL A 442 -7.94 20.05 -13.06
N LEU A 443 -7.68 18.74 -13.06
CA LEU A 443 -8.65 17.73 -13.47
C LEU A 443 -9.43 17.12 -12.30
N GLY A 444 -8.90 17.16 -11.09
CA GLY A 444 -9.48 16.49 -9.92
C GLY A 444 -10.68 17.22 -9.33
N PRO A 445 -11.77 16.53 -8.97
CA PRO A 445 -12.90 17.11 -8.25
C PRO A 445 -12.57 17.35 -6.77
N ARG A 446 -13.35 18.19 -6.08
CA ARG A 446 -13.35 18.30 -4.61
C ARG A 446 -14.25 17.22 -4.03
N THR A 447 -13.82 16.56 -2.95
CA THR A 447 -14.54 15.40 -2.39
C THR A 447 -14.89 15.54 -0.92
N THR A 448 -14.14 16.33 -0.15
CA THR A 448 -14.30 16.44 1.31
C THR A 448 -15.62 17.09 1.68
N GLY A 449 -16.37 16.42 2.59
CA GLY A 449 -17.67 16.91 3.06
C GLY A 449 -18.81 16.80 2.04
N ARG A 450 -18.56 16.26 0.85
CA ARG A 450 -19.59 16.02 -0.16
C ARG A 450 -20.12 14.58 -0.10
N ARG A 451 -21.40 14.40 -0.39
CA ARG A 451 -21.96 13.05 -0.57
C ARG A 451 -21.35 12.42 -1.81
N LEU A 452 -21.02 11.14 -1.74
CA LEU A 452 -20.39 10.40 -2.87
C LEU A 452 -21.26 10.43 -4.12
N GLU A 453 -22.58 10.43 -3.94
CA GLU A 453 -23.56 10.55 -5.02
C GLU A 453 -23.42 11.92 -5.70
N SER A 454 -23.38 13.02 -4.96
CA SER A 454 -23.28 14.37 -5.53
C SER A 454 -21.96 14.64 -6.26
N VAL A 455 -20.85 14.04 -5.83
CA VAL A 455 -19.56 14.11 -6.57
C VAL A 455 -19.69 13.41 -7.93
N ASN A 456 -20.58 12.42 -8.05
CA ASN A 456 -20.76 11.63 -9.25
C ASN A 456 -21.97 12.04 -10.10
N ASP A 457 -22.96 12.77 -9.55
CA ASP A 457 -24.11 13.31 -10.28
C ASP A 457 -23.71 14.43 -11.25
N GLU A 458 -22.69 15.22 -10.92
CA GLU A 458 -22.07 16.19 -11.84
C GLU A 458 -21.52 15.53 -13.13
N VAL A 459 -21.24 14.21 -13.07
CA VAL A 459 -20.74 13.41 -14.20
C VAL A 459 -21.89 12.88 -15.06
N ALA A 460 -23.07 12.72 -14.49
CA ALA A 460 -24.25 12.21 -15.18
C ALA A 460 -25.01 13.30 -16.00
N GLN A 461 -24.71 14.58 -15.78
CA GLN A 461 -25.28 15.66 -16.59
C GLN A 461 -24.39 15.89 -17.83
N PRO A 462 -24.93 15.67 -19.06
CA PRO A 462 -24.18 16.07 -20.25
C PRO A 462 -23.99 17.58 -20.22
N LEU A 463 -22.78 18.05 -20.55
CA LEU A 463 -22.48 19.46 -20.77
C LEU A 463 -23.55 20.01 -21.73
N ARG A 464 -24.42 20.85 -21.19
CA ARG A 464 -25.34 21.66 -22.01
C ARG A 464 -24.58 22.75 -22.74
#